data_c8ec1bd3843882aaf3d8af1fcc8d2eba
#
_entry.id   c8ec1bd3843882aaf3d8af1fcc8d2eba
#
_cell.length_a   1.000
_cell.length_b   1.000
_cell.length_c   1.000
_cell.angle_alpha   90.00
_cell.angle_beta   90.00
_cell.angle_gamma   90.00
#
_symmetry.space_group_name_H-M   'P 1'
#
loop_
_entity.id
_entity.type
_entity.pdbx_description
1 polymer ?
#
loop_
_entity_poly.entity_id
_entity_poly.type
_entity_poly.pdbx_seq_one_letter_code
_entity_poly.pdbx_strand_id
1 'polypeptide(L)'
;ALSSAASDVYKRQILKERSIGRNRMPVFARDSSAFQKIMQQIRLVAPTDMSVLIFGENGTGKEHIAHHLHDKSKRAGKPFVPVDCGSLSKDLAPSAFFGHVKGAFTGADSTKKGYFNEAEGGTLFLDEVGNLALETQQMLLRAIQERRYRPIGDKTDKSFNVRIIAATNEDLENCGRA
;
A
#
# COMPACT_ATOMS: atom_id res chain seq x y z
N ALA A 1 -12.59 -27.97 17.31
CA ALA A 1 -11.59 -28.65 16.45
C ALA A 1 -11.85 -28.50 14.95
N LEU A 2 -13.10 -28.21 14.51
CA LEU A 2 -13.45 -28.00 13.08
C LEU A 2 -13.12 -26.61 12.54
N SER A 3 -12.95 -25.59 13.41
CA SER A 3 -12.65 -24.21 13.03
C SER A 3 -11.21 -23.98 12.56
N SER A 4 -10.25 -24.72 13.11
CA SER A 4 -8.82 -24.58 12.74
C SER A 4 -8.53 -25.15 11.34
N ALA A 5 -9.07 -26.35 11.03
CA ALA A 5 -8.85 -27.00 9.74
C ALA A 5 -9.46 -26.22 8.56
N ALA A 6 -10.64 -25.61 8.75
CA ALA A 6 -11.27 -24.78 7.72
C ALA A 6 -10.47 -23.48 7.48
N SER A 7 -9.90 -22.88 8.52
CA SER A 7 -9.02 -21.72 8.41
C SER A 7 -7.71 -22.03 7.66
N ASP A 8 -7.15 -23.22 7.90
CA ASP A 8 -5.90 -23.64 7.25
C ASP A 8 -6.11 -24.05 5.77
N VAL A 9 -7.27 -24.66 5.45
CA VAL A 9 -7.65 -24.94 4.06
C VAL A 9 -7.88 -23.63 3.31
N TYR A 10 -8.58 -22.65 3.91
CA TYR A 10 -8.81 -21.35 3.31
C TYR A 10 -7.50 -20.57 3.10
N LYS A 11 -6.60 -20.57 4.10
CA LYS A 11 -5.27 -19.96 3.97
C LYS A 11 -4.42 -20.63 2.88
N ARG A 12 -4.44 -21.97 2.78
CA ARG A 12 -3.72 -22.70 1.72
C ARG A 12 -4.31 -22.43 0.35
N GLN A 13 -5.61 -22.28 0.24
CA GLN A 13 -6.28 -21.94 -1.02
C GLN A 13 -5.94 -20.53 -1.47
N ILE A 14 -5.96 -19.54 -0.57
CA ILE A 14 -5.50 -18.17 -0.85
C ILE A 14 -4.03 -18.14 -1.22
N LEU A 15 -3.17 -18.90 -0.54
CA LEU A 15 -1.74 -18.98 -0.87
C LEU A 15 -1.52 -19.63 -2.23
N LYS A 16 -2.32 -20.64 -2.58
CA LYS A 16 -2.25 -21.32 -3.88
C LYS A 16 -2.78 -20.42 -5.00
N GLU A 17 -3.84 -19.70 -4.77
CA GLU A 17 -4.37 -18.69 -5.71
C GLU A 17 -3.40 -17.52 -5.85
N ARG A 18 -2.77 -17.06 -4.78
CA ARG A 18 -1.69 -16.05 -4.83
C ARG A 18 -0.44 -16.54 -5.57
N SER A 19 -0.10 -17.83 -5.50
CA SER A 19 1.06 -18.38 -6.23
C SER A 19 0.78 -18.64 -7.72
N ILE A 20 -0.48 -18.92 -8.08
CA ILE A 20 -0.90 -19.19 -9.47
C ILE A 20 -1.40 -17.92 -10.16
N GLY A 21 -1.91 -16.94 -9.40
CA GLY A 21 -2.56 -15.72 -9.89
C GLY A 21 -1.65 -14.50 -10.08
N ARG A 22 -0.36 -14.58 -9.75
CA ARG A 22 0.56 -13.42 -9.77
C ARG A 22 0.75 -12.75 -11.15
N ASN A 23 0.17 -13.27 -12.24
CA ASN A 23 0.42 -12.69 -13.56
C ASN A 23 -0.75 -12.82 -14.57
N ARG A 24 -1.97 -13.05 -14.13
CA ARG A 24 -3.11 -13.10 -15.06
C ARG A 24 -4.09 -11.96 -14.75
N MET A 25 -3.88 -10.84 -15.43
CA MET A 25 -4.95 -9.85 -15.59
C MET A 25 -6.19 -10.51 -16.19
N PRO A 26 -7.42 -10.12 -15.79
CA PRO A 26 -8.64 -10.61 -16.39
C PRO A 26 -8.57 -10.48 -17.91
N VAL A 27 -8.89 -11.55 -18.61
CA VAL A 27 -8.79 -11.65 -20.09
C VAL A 27 -9.59 -10.53 -20.79
N PHE A 28 -10.66 -10.03 -20.16
CA PHE A 28 -11.56 -9.02 -20.73
C PHE A 28 -10.97 -7.59 -20.86
N ALA A 29 -9.84 -7.31 -20.19
CA ALA A 29 -9.24 -5.98 -20.23
C ALA A 29 -8.13 -5.83 -21.29
N ARG A 30 -7.62 -6.93 -21.85
CA ARG A 30 -6.40 -6.92 -22.67
C ARG A 30 -6.54 -6.22 -24.01
N ASP A 31 -7.75 -6.17 -24.57
CA ASP A 31 -8.00 -5.68 -25.92
C ASP A 31 -8.56 -4.24 -25.98
N SER A 32 -8.80 -3.60 -24.83
CA SER A 32 -9.28 -2.23 -24.82
C SER A 32 -8.13 -1.24 -25.08
N SER A 33 -8.38 -0.23 -25.91
CA SER A 33 -7.42 0.85 -26.17
C SER A 33 -7.03 1.61 -24.91
N ALA A 34 -7.96 1.72 -23.94
CA ALA A 34 -7.70 2.31 -22.62
C ALA A 34 -6.69 1.50 -21.82
N PHE A 35 -6.82 0.18 -21.78
CA PHE A 35 -5.88 -0.69 -21.10
C PHE A 35 -4.47 -0.61 -21.71
N GLN A 36 -4.37 -0.56 -23.04
CA GLN A 36 -3.07 -0.44 -23.70
C GLN A 36 -2.38 0.89 -23.37
N LYS A 37 -3.13 1.99 -23.23
CA LYS A 37 -2.60 3.28 -22.77
C LYS A 37 -2.04 3.19 -21.33
N ILE A 38 -2.79 2.55 -20.42
CA ILE A 38 -2.31 2.31 -19.05
C ILE A 38 -1.03 1.49 -19.06
N MET A 39 -0.96 0.44 -19.86
CA MET A 39 0.25 -0.40 -19.96
C MET A 39 1.45 0.36 -20.52
N GLN A 40 1.26 1.31 -21.43
CA GLN A 40 2.31 2.21 -21.88
C GLN A 40 2.81 3.13 -20.75
N GLN A 41 1.87 3.73 -20.00
CA GLN A 41 2.24 4.56 -18.83
C GLN A 41 3.02 3.75 -17.79
N ILE A 42 2.58 2.52 -17.49
CA ILE A 42 3.31 1.64 -16.57
C ILE A 42 4.74 1.39 -17.05
N ARG A 43 4.96 1.12 -18.34
CA ARG A 43 6.31 0.90 -18.89
C ARG A 43 7.23 2.11 -18.73
N LEU A 44 6.68 3.32 -18.80
CA LEU A 44 7.44 4.56 -18.65
C LEU A 44 7.76 4.85 -17.18
N VAL A 45 6.80 4.61 -16.28
CA VAL A 45 6.89 5.02 -14.86
C VAL A 45 7.51 3.93 -13.99
N ALA A 46 7.34 2.65 -14.32
CA ALA A 46 7.83 1.54 -13.50
C ALA A 46 9.34 1.60 -13.22
N PRO A 47 10.23 1.91 -14.20
CA PRO A 47 11.66 1.97 -13.96
C PRO A 47 12.11 3.13 -13.06
N THR A 48 11.23 4.10 -12.80
CA THR A 48 11.52 5.26 -11.94
C THR A 48 11.20 4.97 -10.48
N ASP A 49 11.73 5.77 -9.56
CA ASP A 49 11.37 5.74 -8.14
C ASP A 49 10.26 6.74 -7.77
N MET A 50 9.59 7.31 -8.76
CA MET A 50 8.47 8.24 -8.55
C MET A 50 7.34 7.58 -7.78
N SER A 51 6.73 8.33 -6.87
CA SER A 51 5.45 7.96 -6.28
C SER A 51 4.36 8.01 -7.36
N VAL A 52 3.42 7.07 -7.30
CA VAL A 52 2.36 6.93 -8.29
C VAL A 52 1.01 6.99 -7.60
N LEU A 53 0.08 7.76 -8.16
CA LEU A 53 -1.32 7.75 -7.77
C LEU A 53 -2.13 7.04 -8.86
N ILE A 54 -2.88 6.03 -8.46
CA ILE A 54 -3.80 5.27 -9.31
C ILE A 54 -5.22 5.74 -8.99
N PHE A 55 -5.87 6.33 -9.98
CA PHE A 55 -7.26 6.76 -9.87
C PHE A 55 -8.19 5.78 -10.57
N GLY A 56 -9.32 5.45 -9.95
CA GLY A 56 -10.34 4.60 -10.56
C GLY A 56 -11.38 4.10 -9.56
N GLU A 57 -12.54 3.71 -10.06
CA GLU A 57 -13.63 3.15 -9.25
C GLU A 57 -13.21 1.88 -8.49
N ASN A 58 -14.00 1.52 -7.47
CA ASN A 58 -13.77 0.30 -6.71
C ASN A 58 -13.96 -0.93 -7.63
N GLY A 59 -13.09 -1.94 -7.46
CA GLY A 59 -13.14 -3.15 -8.28
C GLY A 59 -12.52 -3.04 -9.68
N THR A 60 -11.93 -1.90 -10.07
CA THR A 60 -11.31 -1.72 -11.40
C THR A 60 -9.92 -2.37 -11.53
N GLY A 61 -9.42 -3.02 -10.47
CA GLY A 61 -8.14 -3.70 -10.50
C GLY A 61 -6.93 -2.81 -10.20
N LYS A 62 -7.10 -1.74 -9.41
CA LYS A 62 -6.02 -0.83 -8.99
C LYS A 62 -4.85 -1.57 -8.34
N GLU A 63 -5.12 -2.58 -7.52
CA GLU A 63 -4.09 -3.42 -6.89
C GLU A 63 -3.27 -4.20 -7.94
N HIS A 64 -3.91 -4.73 -8.99
CA HIS A 64 -3.20 -5.40 -10.09
C HIS A 64 -2.27 -4.45 -10.84
N ILE A 65 -2.68 -3.20 -11.03
CA ILE A 65 -1.85 -2.16 -11.65
C ILE A 65 -0.65 -1.85 -10.75
N ALA A 66 -0.87 -1.74 -9.43
CA ALA A 66 0.20 -1.50 -8.47
C ALA A 66 1.22 -2.65 -8.45
N HIS A 67 0.77 -3.90 -8.45
CA HIS A 67 1.63 -5.06 -8.58
C HIS A 67 2.44 -5.03 -9.89
N HIS A 68 1.80 -4.68 -11.00
CA HIS A 68 2.47 -4.61 -12.29
C HIS A 68 3.54 -3.52 -12.36
N LEU A 69 3.28 -2.37 -11.72
CA LEU A 69 4.26 -1.30 -11.53
C LEU A 69 5.46 -1.79 -10.70
N HIS A 70 5.21 -2.51 -9.62
CA HIS A 70 6.27 -3.07 -8.76
C HIS A 70 7.10 -4.10 -9.52
N ASP A 71 6.46 -5.09 -10.16
CA ASP A 71 7.14 -6.19 -10.87
C ASP A 71 8.01 -5.71 -12.04
N LYS A 72 7.66 -4.56 -12.64
CA LYS A 72 8.44 -3.94 -13.73
C LYS A 72 9.40 -2.85 -13.26
N SER A 73 9.50 -2.65 -11.95
CA SER A 73 10.40 -1.65 -11.36
C SER A 73 11.77 -2.23 -11.02
N LYS A 74 12.71 -1.33 -10.65
CA LYS A 74 14.00 -1.72 -10.08
C LYS A 74 13.86 -2.43 -8.72
N ARG A 75 12.66 -2.43 -8.14
CA ARG A 75 12.33 -3.06 -6.87
C ARG A 75 11.63 -4.40 -7.02
N ALA A 76 11.58 -4.95 -8.25
CA ALA A 76 11.07 -6.29 -8.50
C ALA A 76 11.79 -7.31 -7.61
N GLY A 77 11.02 -8.21 -6.96
CA GLY A 77 11.55 -9.18 -6.00
C GLY A 77 11.87 -8.63 -4.60
N LYS A 78 11.71 -7.32 -4.37
CA LYS A 78 11.73 -6.70 -3.04
C LYS A 78 10.34 -6.77 -2.39
N PRO A 79 10.19 -6.43 -1.09
CA PRO A 79 8.88 -6.45 -0.45
C PRO A 79 7.86 -5.58 -1.20
N PHE A 80 6.66 -6.12 -1.37
CA PHE A 80 5.47 -5.38 -1.78
C PHE A 80 4.46 -5.50 -0.64
N VAL A 81 4.16 -4.38 0.01
CA VAL A 81 3.29 -4.33 1.19
C VAL A 81 2.00 -3.61 0.81
N PRO A 82 0.90 -4.35 0.56
CA PRO A 82 -0.40 -3.75 0.34
C PRO A 82 -1.06 -3.40 1.66
N VAL A 83 -1.64 -2.21 1.74
CA VAL A 83 -2.39 -1.71 2.89
C VAL A 83 -3.74 -1.21 2.42
N ASP A 84 -4.79 -1.85 2.90
CA ASP A 84 -6.16 -1.35 2.78
C ASP A 84 -6.40 -0.30 3.88
N CYS A 85 -6.38 0.98 3.48
CA CYS A 85 -6.56 2.09 4.39
C CYS A 85 -7.98 2.18 4.96
N GLY A 86 -8.97 1.65 4.25
CA GLY A 86 -10.36 1.62 4.72
C GLY A 86 -10.58 0.67 5.90
N SER A 87 -9.76 -0.35 6.04
CA SER A 87 -9.82 -1.31 7.14
C SER A 87 -9.12 -0.84 8.42
N LEU A 88 -8.33 0.23 8.37
CA LEU A 88 -7.59 0.74 9.51
C LEU A 88 -8.44 1.66 10.39
N SER A 89 -8.51 1.38 11.68
CA SER A 89 -9.13 2.31 12.62
C SER A 89 -8.31 3.60 12.73
N LYS A 90 -9.00 4.74 12.94
CA LYS A 90 -8.36 6.06 13.03
C LYS A 90 -7.24 6.11 14.06
N ASP A 91 -7.46 5.49 15.23
CA ASP A 91 -6.53 5.54 16.35
C ASP A 91 -5.29 4.64 16.15
N LEU A 92 -5.45 3.55 15.39
CA LEU A 92 -4.37 2.59 15.18
C LEU A 92 -3.58 2.85 13.90
N ALA A 93 -4.12 3.59 12.95
CA ALA A 93 -3.48 3.85 11.67
C ALA A 93 -2.08 4.46 11.80
N PRO A 94 -1.82 5.49 12.61
CA PRO A 94 -0.47 6.05 12.77
C PRO A 94 0.53 4.99 13.26
N SER A 95 0.13 4.19 14.26
CA SER A 95 0.98 3.12 14.77
C SER A 95 1.20 1.98 13.75
N ALA A 96 0.19 1.67 12.93
CA ALA A 96 0.31 0.68 11.86
C ALA A 96 1.32 1.12 10.79
N PHE A 97 1.30 2.40 10.40
CA PHE A 97 2.22 2.92 9.40
C PHE A 97 3.64 3.11 9.92
N PHE A 98 3.79 3.76 11.07
CA PHE A 98 5.08 4.23 11.57
C PHE A 98 5.69 3.32 12.65
N GLY A 99 4.90 2.39 13.19
CA GLY A 99 5.27 1.60 14.35
C GLY A 99 5.20 2.41 15.65
N HIS A 100 5.52 1.77 16.76
CA HIS A 100 5.55 2.42 18.06
C HIS A 100 6.64 1.80 18.95
N VAL A 101 7.10 2.55 19.93
CA VAL A 101 7.95 2.05 20.99
C VAL A 101 7.10 1.58 22.18
N LYS A 102 7.64 0.69 22.99
CA LYS A 102 7.00 0.25 24.23
C LYS A 102 6.62 1.46 25.08
N GLY A 103 5.39 1.48 25.60
CA GLY A 103 4.88 2.54 26.46
C GLY A 103 4.41 3.81 25.71
N ALA A 104 4.35 3.80 24.38
CA ALA A 104 3.92 4.96 23.57
C ALA A 104 2.46 5.39 23.82
N PHE A 105 1.60 4.43 24.18
CA PHE A 105 0.19 4.63 24.54
C PHE A 105 -0.31 3.46 25.39
N THR A 106 -1.50 3.59 25.96
CA THR A 106 -2.11 2.52 26.78
C THR A 106 -2.30 1.26 25.94
N GLY A 107 -1.68 0.15 26.33
CA GLY A 107 -1.68 -1.12 25.59
C GLY A 107 -0.47 -1.31 24.65
N ALA A 108 0.48 -0.38 24.61
CA ALA A 108 1.75 -0.54 23.90
C ALA A 108 2.76 -1.36 24.73
N ASP A 109 2.49 -2.65 24.93
CA ASP A 109 3.27 -3.53 25.79
C ASP A 109 4.65 -3.89 25.21
N SER A 110 4.81 -3.72 23.91
CA SER A 110 6.06 -4.00 23.18
C SER A 110 6.31 -2.98 22.08
N THR A 111 7.55 -2.89 21.61
CA THR A 111 7.88 -2.11 20.40
C THR A 111 7.43 -2.88 19.17
N LYS A 112 6.71 -2.21 18.27
CA LYS A 112 6.22 -2.78 17.02
C LYS A 112 6.71 -1.98 15.81
N LYS A 113 7.14 -2.68 14.79
CA LYS A 113 7.49 -2.11 13.48
C LYS A 113 6.23 -1.80 12.69
N GLY A 114 6.25 -0.73 11.90
CA GLY A 114 5.15 -0.36 11.03
C GLY A 114 5.39 -0.72 9.57
N TYR A 115 4.39 -0.43 8.72
CA TYR A 115 4.42 -0.76 7.29
C TYR A 115 5.61 -0.13 6.53
N PHE A 116 6.07 1.07 6.91
CA PHE A 116 7.27 1.66 6.32
C PHE A 116 8.51 0.80 6.53
N ASN A 117 8.62 0.17 7.70
CA ASN A 117 9.73 -0.72 7.98
C ASN A 117 9.58 -2.08 7.26
N GLU A 118 8.35 -2.59 7.15
CA GLU A 118 8.07 -3.84 6.42
C GLU A 118 8.33 -3.71 4.91
N ALA A 119 8.05 -2.52 4.36
CA ALA A 119 8.26 -2.21 2.95
C ALA A 119 9.68 -1.74 2.60
N GLU A 120 10.60 -1.72 3.57
CA GLU A 120 11.95 -1.17 3.37
C GLU A 120 12.67 -1.81 2.18
N GLY A 121 13.22 -0.98 1.30
CA GLY A 121 13.83 -1.38 0.03
C GLY A 121 12.85 -1.72 -1.08
N GLY A 122 11.56 -1.85 -0.77
CA GLY A 122 10.49 -2.29 -1.66
C GLY A 122 9.46 -1.22 -1.98
N THR A 123 8.19 -1.62 -1.99
CA THR A 123 7.04 -0.78 -2.37
C THR A 123 5.94 -0.91 -1.32
N LEU A 124 5.40 0.23 -0.89
CA LEU A 124 4.21 0.33 -0.07
C LEU A 124 3.04 0.76 -0.97
N PHE A 125 2.02 -0.08 -1.03
CA PHE A 125 0.79 0.21 -1.76
C PHE A 125 -0.31 0.58 -0.79
N LEU A 126 -0.88 1.78 -0.96
CA LEU A 126 -1.93 2.35 -0.13
C LEU A 126 -3.24 2.34 -0.94
N ASP A 127 -4.13 1.40 -0.65
CA ASP A 127 -5.45 1.40 -1.29
C ASP A 127 -6.43 2.24 -0.47
N GLU A 128 -7.29 2.97 -1.17
CA GLU A 128 -8.30 3.86 -0.59
C GLU A 128 -7.73 4.87 0.42
N VAL A 129 -6.61 5.51 0.07
CA VAL A 129 -5.89 6.44 0.95
C VAL A 129 -6.76 7.60 1.47
N GLY A 130 -7.82 7.98 0.75
CA GLY A 130 -8.80 8.98 1.16
C GLY A 130 -9.59 8.60 2.43
N ASN A 131 -9.71 7.31 2.73
CA ASN A 131 -10.42 6.82 3.92
C ASN A 131 -9.65 7.01 5.23
N LEU A 132 -8.36 7.36 5.17
CA LEU A 132 -7.59 7.67 6.37
C LEU A 132 -8.05 9.00 6.98
N ALA A 133 -7.96 9.10 8.31
CA ALA A 133 -8.14 10.38 9.00
C ALA A 133 -7.15 11.42 8.46
N LEU A 134 -7.59 12.66 8.33
CA LEU A 134 -6.79 13.76 7.77
C LEU A 134 -5.42 13.90 8.46
N GLU A 135 -5.37 13.74 9.76
CA GLU A 135 -4.11 13.77 10.53
C GLU A 135 -3.13 12.70 10.05
N THR A 136 -3.61 11.47 9.83
CA THR A 136 -2.77 10.37 9.32
C THR A 136 -2.32 10.65 7.88
N GLN A 137 -3.19 11.21 7.02
CA GLN A 137 -2.81 11.62 5.67
C GLN A 137 -1.71 12.68 5.70
N GLN A 138 -1.81 13.68 6.59
CA GLN A 138 -0.77 14.71 6.77
C GLN A 138 0.55 14.12 7.26
N MET A 139 0.51 13.18 8.20
CA MET A 139 1.71 12.47 8.67
C MET A 139 2.37 11.69 7.54
N LEU A 140 1.58 10.99 6.72
CA LEU A 140 2.07 10.25 5.55
C LEU A 140 2.71 11.19 4.52
N LEU A 141 2.03 12.28 4.18
CA LEU A 141 2.53 13.28 3.23
C LEU A 141 3.88 13.83 3.68
N ARG A 142 3.97 14.22 4.95
CA ARG A 142 5.22 14.71 5.53
C ARG A 142 6.32 13.66 5.48
N ALA A 143 6.03 12.42 5.88
CA ALA A 143 7.00 11.34 5.83
C ALA A 143 7.52 11.09 4.40
N ILE A 144 6.63 11.09 3.40
CA ILE A 144 6.98 10.91 1.99
C ILE A 144 7.86 12.05 1.48
N GLN A 145 7.54 13.30 1.82
CA GLN A 145 8.30 14.48 1.42
C GLN A 145 9.70 14.54 2.03
N GLU A 146 9.78 14.26 3.34
CA GLU A 146 11.04 14.34 4.10
C GLU A 146 11.89 13.06 3.99
N ARG A 147 11.33 11.96 3.45
CA ARG A 147 11.94 10.64 3.44
C ARG A 147 12.32 10.14 4.84
N ARG A 148 11.58 10.56 5.83
CA ARG A 148 11.76 10.24 7.25
C ARG A 148 10.42 10.08 7.93
N TYR A 149 10.38 9.24 8.94
CA TYR A 149 9.23 9.12 9.83
C TYR A 149 9.70 8.91 11.27
N ARG A 150 8.81 9.17 12.20
CA ARG A 150 9.05 8.92 13.62
C ARG A 150 8.06 7.88 14.13
N PRO A 151 8.55 6.77 14.70
CA PRO A 151 7.67 5.83 15.41
C PRO A 151 6.94 6.53 16.56
N ILE A 152 5.72 6.10 16.83
CA ILE A 152 4.91 6.70 17.88
C ILE A 152 5.61 6.52 19.23
N GLY A 153 5.77 7.62 19.97
CA GLY A 153 6.49 7.64 21.27
C GLY A 153 8.01 7.62 21.17
N ASP A 154 8.60 7.52 19.98
CA ASP A 154 10.07 7.61 19.78
C ASP A 154 10.50 9.10 19.72
N LYS A 155 11.76 9.36 20.07
CA LYS A 155 12.38 10.68 19.98
C LYS A 155 13.22 10.86 18.73
N THR A 156 13.50 9.78 18.01
CA THR A 156 14.39 9.76 16.85
C THR A 156 13.64 9.52 15.55
N ASP A 157 13.99 10.31 14.53
CA ASP A 157 13.50 10.10 13.18
C ASP A 157 14.27 8.96 12.50
N LYS A 158 13.56 8.17 11.71
CA LYS A 158 14.11 7.07 10.90
C LYS A 158 13.96 7.42 9.43
N SER A 159 15.04 7.30 8.67
CA SER A 159 14.97 7.37 7.21
C SER A 159 14.39 6.07 6.64
N PHE A 160 13.80 6.14 5.47
CA PHE A 160 13.31 4.97 4.75
C PHE A 160 13.58 5.06 3.26
N ASN A 161 13.68 3.91 2.62
CA ASN A 161 13.82 3.76 1.19
C ASN A 161 12.67 2.90 0.64
N VAL A 162 11.49 3.48 0.55
CA VAL A 162 10.26 2.81 0.09
C VAL A 162 9.67 3.60 -1.07
N ARG A 163 9.28 2.90 -2.13
CA ARG A 163 8.46 3.47 -3.20
C ARG A 163 7.01 3.47 -2.76
N ILE A 164 6.31 4.59 -2.96
CA ILE A 164 4.90 4.73 -2.63
C ILE A 164 4.05 4.62 -3.90
N ILE A 165 3.05 3.75 -3.84
CA ILE A 165 1.96 3.70 -4.81
C ILE A 165 0.67 3.87 -4.02
N ALA A 166 -0.13 4.88 -4.34
CA ALA A 166 -1.41 5.13 -3.69
C ALA A 166 -2.55 4.91 -4.69
N ALA A 167 -3.70 4.49 -4.19
CA ALA A 167 -4.92 4.36 -4.96
C ALA A 167 -6.08 5.06 -4.26
N THR A 168 -6.95 5.66 -5.05
CA THR A 168 -8.19 6.30 -4.59
C THR A 168 -9.28 6.20 -5.64
N ASN A 169 -10.52 6.22 -5.19
CA ASN A 169 -11.70 6.36 -6.03
C ASN A 169 -12.25 7.79 -6.03
N GLU A 170 -11.69 8.69 -5.22
CA GLU A 170 -12.11 10.08 -5.14
C GLU A 170 -11.56 10.89 -6.31
N ASP A 171 -12.44 11.67 -6.94
CA ASP A 171 -12.07 12.62 -7.99
C ASP A 171 -11.37 13.83 -7.38
N LEU A 172 -10.04 13.82 -7.42
CA LEU A 172 -9.20 14.88 -6.85
C LEU A 172 -9.36 16.23 -7.57
N GLU A 173 -9.92 16.27 -8.79
CA GLU A 173 -10.18 17.50 -9.52
C GLU A 173 -11.31 18.31 -8.87
N ASN A 174 -12.21 17.65 -8.15
CA ASN A 174 -13.31 18.30 -7.43
C ASN A 174 -12.97 18.70 -5.98
N CYS A 175 -11.92 18.15 -5.39
CA CYS A 175 -11.50 18.49 -4.02
C CYS A 175 -10.83 19.87 -3.88
N GLY A 176 -10.42 20.50 -4.98
CA GLY A 176 -9.74 21.81 -4.99
C GLY A 176 -10.66 23.03 -5.17
N ARG A 177 -11.99 22.86 -5.17
CA ARG A 177 -12.97 23.93 -5.42
C ARG A 177 -13.92 24.22 -4.25
N ALA A 178 -13.51 23.91 -3.02
CA ALA A 178 -14.25 24.30 -1.82
C ALA A 178 -13.49 25.37 -1.04
#